data_bd0a9d19a45479ec606c3e5be7d0e883
#
_entry.id   bd0a9d19a45479ec606c3e5be7d0e883
#
_cell.length_a   1.000
_cell.length_b   1.000
_cell.length_c   1.000
_cell.angle_alpha   90.00
_cell.angle_beta   90.00
_cell.angle_gamma   90.00
#
_symmetry.space_group_name_H-M   'P 1'
#
loop_
_entity.id
_entity.type
_entity.pdbx_description
1 polymer ?
#
loop_
_entity_poly.entity_id
_entity_poly.type
_entity_poly.pdbx_seq_one_letter_code
_entity_poly.pdbx_strand_id
1 'polypeptide(L)'
;LSGQWQVKLDAEKQETMPQAYPETMMLPGTTSAAGLGMPNPAKETGCLTDAYRFEGAVWFMRTFTAGDWTGEQTMLTLERTRKTTVYLDGRPIGHQESLCTPHRYFLPPVHAGEHTLVIRVDNTDYPTRGGHLTSPDTQSNWNGITGEISLTVAHTLLTDLTVRPDLRRGCLRVHGHIIGAPDGVAGIVLPGQMEHLLPYRRGVLDGECPLKGNEAFWDEA
;
A
#
# COMPACT_ATOMS: atom_id res chain seq x y z
N LEU A 1 -11.63 1.96 -2.86
CA LEU A 1 -12.36 2.23 -1.60
C LEU A 1 -12.34 3.71 -1.20
N SER A 2 -12.20 4.63 -2.18
CA SER A 2 -12.29 6.07 -1.93
C SER A 2 -13.67 6.49 -1.46
N GLY A 3 -13.76 7.53 -0.65
CA GLY A 3 -15.03 8.07 -0.14
C GLY A 3 -15.01 8.28 1.38
N GLN A 4 -16.19 8.34 1.98
CA GLN A 4 -16.33 8.61 3.41
C GLN A 4 -16.01 7.37 4.25
N TRP A 5 -15.22 7.58 5.31
CA TRP A 5 -14.86 6.61 6.33
C TRP A 5 -15.25 7.12 7.71
N GLN A 6 -15.64 6.24 8.59
CA GLN A 6 -15.79 6.53 10.01
C GLN A 6 -14.42 6.52 10.67
N VAL A 7 -14.20 7.42 11.64
CA VAL A 7 -12.87 7.69 12.18
C VAL A 7 -12.89 7.77 13.70
N LYS A 8 -11.84 7.28 14.33
CA LYS A 8 -11.53 7.49 15.74
C LYS A 8 -10.08 7.92 15.88
N LEU A 9 -9.85 9.11 16.43
CA LEU A 9 -8.53 9.54 16.87
C LEU A 9 -8.17 8.85 18.19
N ASP A 10 -6.97 8.32 18.29
CA ASP A 10 -6.48 7.57 19.44
C ASP A 10 -5.04 7.99 19.78
N ALA A 11 -4.91 9.03 20.59
CA ALA A 11 -3.63 9.56 21.04
C ALA A 11 -2.90 8.60 22.01
N GLU A 12 -3.63 7.73 22.70
CA GLU A 12 -3.08 6.75 23.63
C GLU A 12 -2.55 5.49 22.91
N LYS A 13 -2.81 5.38 21.61
CA LYS A 13 -2.35 4.28 20.73
C LYS A 13 -2.78 2.91 21.23
N GLN A 14 -4.03 2.78 21.65
CA GLN A 14 -4.57 1.50 22.09
C GLN A 14 -4.44 0.46 20.97
N GLU A 15 -4.13 -0.76 21.35
CA GLU A 15 -4.01 -1.88 20.39
C GLU A 15 -5.37 -2.55 20.11
N THR A 16 -6.34 -2.31 20.98
CA THR A 16 -7.70 -2.86 20.86
C THR A 16 -8.54 -2.00 19.92
N MET A 17 -9.24 -2.66 19.02
CA MET A 17 -10.16 -2.00 18.08
C MET A 17 -11.26 -1.25 18.84
N PRO A 18 -11.50 0.05 18.51
CA PRO A 18 -12.52 0.84 19.21
C PRO A 18 -13.92 0.32 18.93
N GLN A 19 -14.81 0.52 19.90
CA GLN A 19 -16.23 0.18 19.77
C GLN A 19 -17.03 1.28 19.04
N ALA A 20 -16.49 2.51 18.96
CA ALA A 20 -17.16 3.65 18.35
C ALA A 20 -16.17 4.50 17.53
N TYR A 21 -16.68 5.04 16.43
CA TYR A 21 -15.96 5.91 15.50
C TYR A 21 -16.76 7.21 15.36
N PRO A 22 -16.54 8.19 16.27
CA PRO A 22 -17.39 9.37 16.38
C PRO A 22 -17.20 10.38 15.24
N GLU A 23 -16.08 10.32 14.54
CA GLU A 23 -15.72 11.24 13.48
C GLU A 23 -15.94 10.63 12.10
N THR A 24 -15.90 11.45 11.08
CA THR A 24 -15.88 11.02 9.67
C THR A 24 -14.90 11.85 8.86
N MET A 25 -14.29 11.23 7.85
CA MET A 25 -13.50 11.95 6.86
C MET A 25 -13.50 11.27 5.49
N MET A 26 -13.11 12.03 4.49
CA MET A 26 -12.89 11.49 3.15
C MET A 26 -11.49 10.87 3.06
N LEU A 27 -11.40 9.65 2.52
CA LEU A 27 -10.16 9.05 2.08
C LEU A 27 -10.19 8.85 0.56
N PRO A 28 -9.06 9.05 -0.14
CA PRO A 28 -7.73 9.50 0.33
C PRO A 28 -7.75 10.90 0.95
N GLY A 29 -6.97 11.08 2.01
CA GLY A 29 -6.85 12.35 2.72
C GLY A 29 -6.05 12.26 4.01
N THR A 30 -5.85 13.39 4.64
CA THR A 30 -5.19 13.50 5.95
C THR A 30 -6.16 13.99 7.02
N THR A 31 -5.88 13.65 8.28
CA THR A 31 -6.63 14.18 9.43
C THR A 31 -6.63 15.70 9.45
N SER A 32 -5.49 16.32 9.12
CA SER A 32 -5.36 17.79 9.06
C SER A 32 -6.29 18.40 8.01
N ALA A 33 -6.37 17.85 6.80
CA ALA A 33 -7.25 18.33 5.75
C ALA A 33 -8.75 18.15 6.11
N ALA A 34 -9.05 17.16 6.94
CA ALA A 34 -10.40 16.93 7.46
C ALA A 34 -10.75 17.77 8.69
N GLY A 35 -9.83 18.62 9.17
CA GLY A 35 -10.03 19.41 10.39
C GLY A 35 -10.00 18.59 11.68
N LEU A 36 -9.41 17.40 11.65
CA LEU A 36 -9.32 16.49 12.79
C LEU A 36 -7.97 16.64 13.50
N GLY A 37 -8.01 16.78 14.81
CA GLY A 37 -6.86 17.03 15.67
C GLY A 37 -6.93 18.36 16.39
N MET A 38 -5.80 18.81 16.92
CA MET A 38 -5.70 20.10 17.59
C MET A 38 -5.32 21.19 16.58
N PRO A 39 -6.03 22.34 16.56
CA PRO A 39 -5.64 23.48 15.73
C PRO A 39 -4.16 23.85 15.97
N ASN A 40 -3.43 24.07 14.91
CA ASN A 40 -2.03 24.48 14.98
C ASN A 40 -1.90 25.99 14.69
N PRO A 41 -1.72 26.83 15.70
CA PRO A 41 -1.58 28.27 15.51
C PRO A 41 -0.19 28.66 15.02
N ALA A 42 0.78 27.76 15.02
CA ALA A 42 2.15 28.04 14.58
C ALA A 42 2.16 28.36 13.08
N LYS A 43 2.85 29.46 12.73
CA LYS A 43 3.12 29.86 11.34
C LYS A 43 4.59 29.66 11.06
N GLU A 44 4.92 28.44 10.68
CA GLU A 44 6.28 28.13 10.25
C GLU A 44 6.50 28.60 8.81
N THR A 45 7.68 29.14 8.55
CA THR A 45 8.08 29.57 7.20
C THR A 45 9.20 28.70 6.63
N GLY A 46 9.85 27.90 7.47
CA GLY A 46 10.98 27.05 7.11
C GLY A 46 10.60 25.61 6.74
N CYS A 47 9.40 25.17 7.08
CA CYS A 47 8.91 23.82 6.80
C CYS A 47 7.40 23.77 6.57
N LEU A 48 6.92 22.67 6.01
CA LEU A 48 5.49 22.42 5.85
C LEU A 48 4.85 22.10 7.22
N THR A 49 3.73 22.73 7.51
CA THR A 49 2.97 22.52 8.74
C THR A 49 1.54 22.15 8.46
N ASP A 50 0.96 21.32 9.32
CA ASP A 50 -0.46 20.98 9.30
C ASP A 50 -1.31 22.08 9.98
N ALA A 51 -2.48 22.38 9.43
CA ALA A 51 -3.45 23.28 10.07
C ALA A 51 -4.03 22.65 11.35
N TYR A 52 -4.12 21.32 11.39
CA TYR A 52 -4.52 20.55 12.57
C TYR A 52 -3.47 19.47 12.81
N ARG A 53 -2.95 19.39 14.02
CA ARG A 53 -1.94 18.40 14.41
C ARG A 53 -2.59 17.25 15.14
N PHE A 54 -2.21 16.05 14.75
CA PHE A 54 -2.55 14.82 15.48
C PHE A 54 -1.38 13.85 15.43
N GLU A 55 -0.92 13.42 16.58
CA GLU A 55 0.10 12.38 16.76
C GLU A 55 -0.49 11.24 17.57
N GLY A 56 -0.42 10.02 17.00
CA GLY A 56 -1.03 8.83 17.57
C GLY A 56 -1.56 7.89 16.50
N ALA A 57 -2.43 6.99 16.92
CA ALA A 57 -3.13 6.09 16.02
C ALA A 57 -4.47 6.70 15.56
N VAL A 58 -4.80 6.53 14.31
CA VAL A 58 -6.12 6.84 13.76
C VAL A 58 -6.74 5.55 13.25
N TRP A 59 -7.93 5.28 13.70
CA TRP A 59 -8.71 4.13 13.29
C TRP A 59 -9.73 4.55 12.24
N PHE A 60 -9.66 3.95 11.08
CA PHE A 60 -10.58 4.14 9.97
C PHE A 60 -11.44 2.90 9.82
N MET A 61 -12.76 3.06 9.73
CA MET A 61 -13.69 1.97 9.54
C MET A 61 -14.62 2.25 8.38
N ARG A 62 -14.82 1.24 7.55
CA ARG A 62 -15.78 1.25 6.45
C ARG A 62 -16.37 -0.12 6.21
N THR A 63 -17.65 -0.18 5.89
CA THR A 63 -18.29 -1.38 5.33
C THR A 63 -18.21 -1.34 3.80
N PHE A 64 -18.13 -2.51 3.20
CA PHE A 64 -18.24 -2.71 1.76
C PHE A 64 -18.98 -4.01 1.47
N THR A 65 -19.64 -4.07 0.32
CA THR A 65 -20.33 -5.28 -0.13
C THR A 65 -19.43 -6.03 -1.11
N ALA A 66 -19.16 -7.28 -0.81
CA ALA A 66 -18.44 -8.19 -1.70
C ALA A 66 -19.41 -9.05 -2.50
N GLY A 67 -19.03 -9.40 -3.72
CA GLY A 67 -19.56 -10.57 -4.42
C GLY A 67 -19.02 -11.87 -3.80
N ASP A 68 -19.35 -13.00 -4.38
CA ASP A 68 -18.68 -14.24 -4.01
C ASP A 68 -17.30 -14.29 -4.65
N TRP A 69 -16.28 -13.98 -3.84
CA TRP A 69 -14.86 -14.00 -4.23
C TRP A 69 -14.16 -15.24 -3.70
N THR A 70 -14.94 -16.26 -3.33
CA THR A 70 -14.39 -17.55 -2.89
C THR A 70 -13.58 -18.18 -4.03
N GLY A 71 -12.32 -18.50 -3.76
CA GLY A 71 -11.41 -19.02 -4.77
C GLY A 71 -10.62 -17.95 -5.53
N GLU A 72 -10.98 -16.67 -5.39
CA GLU A 72 -10.21 -15.55 -5.92
C GLU A 72 -9.14 -15.08 -4.93
N GLN A 73 -8.07 -14.51 -5.46
CA GLN A 73 -7.08 -13.80 -4.67
C GLN A 73 -7.59 -12.38 -4.44
N THR A 74 -7.68 -11.97 -3.19
CA THR A 74 -8.11 -10.61 -2.83
C THR A 74 -6.96 -9.88 -2.16
N MET A 75 -6.55 -8.75 -2.70
CA MET A 75 -5.46 -7.93 -2.18
C MET A 75 -5.94 -6.50 -1.91
N LEU A 76 -5.80 -6.04 -0.66
CA LEU A 76 -5.94 -4.64 -0.30
C LEU A 76 -4.63 -3.92 -0.54
N THR A 77 -4.69 -2.78 -1.24
CA THR A 77 -3.55 -1.87 -1.43
C THR A 77 -3.86 -0.53 -0.78
N LEU A 78 -2.91 -0.05 0.04
CA LEU A 78 -2.93 1.27 0.67
C LEU A 78 -1.69 2.03 0.21
N GLU A 79 -1.88 3.10 -0.53
CA GLU A 79 -0.78 3.89 -1.08
C GLU A 79 -0.58 5.16 -0.27
N ARG A 80 0.68 5.51 0.00
CA ARG A 80 1.08 6.72 0.74
C ARG A 80 0.36 6.87 2.07
N THR A 81 0.76 6.05 2.99
CA THR A 81 0.26 6.05 4.37
C THR A 81 1.43 6.02 5.36
N ARG A 82 1.10 5.95 6.64
CA ARG A 82 2.04 5.72 7.74
C ARG A 82 1.99 4.24 8.14
N LYS A 83 2.49 3.87 9.30
CA LYS A 83 2.40 2.46 9.76
C LYS A 83 0.93 2.03 9.83
N THR A 84 0.60 0.89 9.25
CA THR A 84 -0.78 0.41 9.21
C THR A 84 -0.93 -0.96 9.83
N THR A 85 -2.06 -1.17 10.49
CA THR A 85 -2.57 -2.48 10.88
C THR A 85 -3.98 -2.64 10.33
N VAL A 86 -4.24 -3.75 9.66
CA VAL A 86 -5.50 -4.00 8.96
C VAL A 86 -6.28 -5.12 9.62
N TYR A 87 -7.60 -4.95 9.71
CA TYR A 87 -8.55 -5.93 10.21
C TYR A 87 -9.69 -6.08 9.21
N LEU A 88 -10.11 -7.32 8.98
CA LEU A 88 -11.30 -7.65 8.21
C LEU A 88 -12.27 -8.43 9.11
N ASP A 89 -13.50 -7.94 9.25
CA ASP A 89 -14.54 -8.55 10.10
C ASP A 89 -14.07 -8.83 11.53
N GLY A 90 -13.31 -7.88 12.08
CA GLY A 90 -12.75 -7.97 13.42
C GLY A 90 -11.49 -8.84 13.55
N ARG A 91 -11.06 -9.52 12.49
CA ARG A 91 -9.86 -10.38 12.50
C ARG A 91 -8.64 -9.63 12.00
N PRO A 92 -7.49 -9.70 12.69
CA PRO A 92 -6.26 -9.07 12.23
C PRO A 92 -5.77 -9.75 10.95
N ILE A 93 -5.40 -8.93 9.96
CA ILE A 93 -4.84 -9.37 8.68
C ILE A 93 -3.32 -9.23 8.70
N GLY A 94 -2.82 -8.08 9.19
CA GLY A 94 -1.38 -7.84 9.23
C GLY A 94 -1.02 -6.42 9.60
N HIS A 95 0.29 -6.18 9.65
CA HIS A 95 0.91 -4.91 9.95
C HIS A 95 2.01 -4.59 8.93
N GLN A 96 2.13 -3.34 8.52
CA GLN A 96 3.22 -2.84 7.67
C GLN A 96 3.64 -1.43 8.10
N GLU A 97 4.92 -1.12 7.93
CA GLU A 97 5.51 0.13 8.43
C GLU A 97 6.36 0.88 7.39
N SER A 98 6.42 0.43 6.14
CA SER A 98 7.14 1.15 5.10
C SER A 98 6.53 2.53 4.86
N LEU A 99 7.35 3.58 4.82
CA LEU A 99 6.93 4.93 4.50
C LEU A 99 7.04 5.27 3.00
N CYS A 100 7.67 4.39 2.22
CA CYS A 100 8.07 4.66 0.84
C CYS A 100 7.38 3.75 -0.19
N THR A 101 6.75 2.66 0.25
CA THR A 101 6.10 1.69 -0.63
C THR A 101 4.64 1.51 -0.25
N PRO A 102 3.76 1.16 -1.19
CA PRO A 102 2.39 0.79 -0.87
C PRO A 102 2.33 -0.39 0.11
N HIS A 103 1.41 -0.34 1.05
CA HIS A 103 1.10 -1.48 1.91
C HIS A 103 0.12 -2.40 1.19
N ARG A 104 0.45 -3.68 1.09
CA ARG A 104 -0.37 -4.69 0.43
C ARG A 104 -0.69 -5.81 1.39
N TYR A 105 -1.97 -6.16 1.48
CA TYR A 105 -2.47 -7.18 2.38
C TYR A 105 -3.28 -8.20 1.59
N PHE A 106 -2.87 -9.47 1.63
CA PHE A 106 -3.70 -10.55 1.11
C PHE A 106 -4.80 -10.84 2.12
N LEU A 107 -6.04 -10.71 1.68
CA LEU A 107 -7.19 -11.00 2.51
C LEU A 107 -7.50 -12.50 2.46
N PRO A 108 -8.06 -13.07 3.55
CA PRO A 108 -8.60 -14.42 3.51
C PRO A 108 -9.74 -14.51 2.48
N PRO A 109 -10.23 -15.71 2.14
CA PRO A 109 -11.39 -15.86 1.27
C PRO A 109 -12.55 -14.97 1.70
N VAL A 110 -13.04 -14.14 0.79
CA VAL A 110 -14.14 -13.21 1.03
C VAL A 110 -15.40 -13.78 0.38
N HIS A 111 -16.45 -13.99 1.17
CA HIS A 111 -17.73 -14.50 0.71
C HIS A 111 -18.64 -13.35 0.27
N ALA A 112 -19.76 -13.69 -0.38
CA ALA A 112 -20.75 -12.68 -0.72
C ALA A 112 -21.40 -12.09 0.55
N GLY A 113 -21.55 -10.77 0.59
CA GLY A 113 -22.20 -10.07 1.69
C GLY A 113 -21.49 -8.79 2.11
N GLU A 114 -21.91 -8.27 3.24
CA GLU A 114 -21.31 -7.08 3.83
C GLU A 114 -20.10 -7.45 4.71
N HIS A 115 -19.01 -6.72 4.54
CA HIS A 115 -17.77 -6.88 5.28
C HIS A 115 -17.35 -5.55 5.90
N THR A 116 -16.70 -5.63 7.06
CA THR A 116 -16.16 -4.46 7.76
C THR A 116 -14.64 -4.45 7.65
N LEU A 117 -14.11 -3.42 7.01
CA LEU A 117 -12.68 -3.16 6.93
C LEU A 117 -12.31 -2.09 7.96
N VAL A 118 -11.34 -2.41 8.81
CA VAL A 118 -10.76 -1.45 9.77
C VAL A 118 -9.27 -1.33 9.50
N ILE A 119 -8.81 -0.08 9.41
CA ILE A 119 -7.40 0.25 9.20
C ILE A 119 -6.96 1.18 10.33
N ARG A 120 -5.97 0.75 11.11
CA ARG A 120 -5.29 1.59 12.10
C ARG A 120 -4.05 2.18 11.44
N VAL A 121 -3.92 3.50 11.45
CA VAL A 121 -2.77 4.22 10.91
C VAL A 121 -2.08 4.97 12.04
N ASP A 122 -0.79 4.71 12.24
CA ASP A 122 0.00 5.30 13.32
C ASP A 122 1.16 6.12 12.74
N ASN A 123 1.23 7.40 13.12
CA ASN A 123 2.27 8.34 12.67
C ASN A 123 3.34 8.59 13.74
N THR A 124 3.51 7.68 14.70
CA THR A 124 4.49 7.78 15.78
C THR A 124 5.46 6.58 15.78
N ASP A 125 6.50 6.64 16.60
CA ASP A 125 7.42 5.53 16.87
C ASP A 125 7.94 4.84 15.61
N TYR A 126 8.44 5.64 14.67
CA TYR A 126 9.03 5.11 13.44
C TYR A 126 10.32 4.35 13.72
N PRO A 127 10.62 3.29 12.96
CA PRO A 127 11.88 2.55 13.10
C PRO A 127 13.11 3.40 12.79
N THR A 128 12.94 4.44 11.97
CA THR A 128 14.00 5.42 11.65
C THR A 128 13.74 6.75 12.34
N ARG A 129 14.78 7.30 12.99
CA ARG A 129 14.71 8.61 13.65
C ARG A 129 15.48 9.65 12.85
N GLY A 130 14.91 10.87 12.73
CA GLY A 130 15.54 12.00 12.03
C GLY A 130 15.71 11.79 10.53
N GLY A 131 15.06 10.78 9.96
CA GLY A 131 15.00 10.60 8.52
C GLY A 131 14.14 11.66 7.85
N HIS A 132 14.40 11.94 6.58
CA HIS A 132 13.73 13.01 5.81
C HIS A 132 12.20 12.94 5.87
N LEU A 133 11.63 11.71 5.86
CA LEU A 133 10.18 11.50 5.92
C LEU A 133 9.56 11.64 7.33
N THR A 134 10.39 11.72 8.36
CA THR A 134 9.95 11.77 9.77
C THR A 134 10.53 12.96 10.52
N SER A 135 11.34 13.79 9.87
CA SER A 135 11.90 15.00 10.47
C SER A 135 10.85 16.11 10.50
N PRO A 136 10.62 16.77 11.65
CA PRO A 136 9.74 17.92 11.75
C PRO A 136 10.23 19.13 10.94
N ASP A 137 11.51 19.15 10.57
CA ASP A 137 12.14 20.26 9.84
C ASP A 137 11.91 20.18 8.31
N THR A 138 11.37 19.08 7.81
CA THR A 138 11.21 18.86 6.37
C THR A 138 9.77 18.76 5.90
N GLN A 139 8.88 18.21 6.72
CA GLN A 139 7.45 18.09 6.39
C GLN A 139 6.61 17.92 7.66
N SER A 140 5.31 18.07 7.53
CA SER A 140 4.39 17.78 8.63
C SER A 140 4.32 16.28 8.94
N ASN A 141 4.06 15.95 10.21
CA ASN A 141 3.80 14.57 10.63
C ASN A 141 2.33 14.22 10.46
N TRP A 142 1.86 14.23 9.21
CA TRP A 142 0.47 13.96 8.87
C TRP A 142 0.06 12.51 9.18
N ASN A 143 -1.24 12.31 9.44
CA ASN A 143 -1.85 10.98 9.57
C ASN A 143 -2.97 10.82 8.53
N GLY A 144 -3.16 9.60 8.04
CA GLY A 144 -4.15 9.26 7.04
C GLY A 144 -3.62 8.35 5.93
N ILE A 145 -4.37 8.26 4.84
CA ILE A 145 -4.00 7.55 3.62
C ILE A 145 -4.21 8.52 2.46
N THR A 146 -3.14 8.93 1.79
CA THR A 146 -3.17 10.03 0.83
C THR A 146 -3.11 9.57 -0.63
N GLY A 147 -2.86 8.30 -0.87
CA GLY A 147 -2.89 7.67 -2.18
C GLY A 147 -4.06 6.72 -2.35
N GLU A 148 -3.94 5.81 -3.30
CA GLU A 148 -5.00 4.87 -3.63
C GLU A 148 -5.33 3.91 -2.47
N ILE A 149 -6.63 3.60 -2.33
CA ILE A 149 -7.14 2.55 -1.46
C ILE A 149 -7.99 1.63 -2.33
N SER A 150 -7.45 0.48 -2.68
CA SER A 150 -8.12 -0.44 -3.61
C SER A 150 -8.16 -1.88 -3.11
N LEU A 151 -9.19 -2.60 -3.57
CA LEU A 151 -9.27 -4.06 -3.50
C LEU A 151 -9.10 -4.59 -4.92
N THR A 152 -8.09 -5.42 -5.10
CA THR A 152 -7.89 -6.18 -6.34
C THR A 152 -8.39 -7.59 -6.11
N VAL A 153 -9.30 -8.05 -6.98
CA VAL A 153 -9.87 -9.40 -6.94
C VAL A 153 -9.59 -10.06 -8.27
N ALA A 154 -8.89 -11.18 -8.26
CA ALA A 154 -8.53 -11.90 -9.47
C ALA A 154 -8.16 -13.36 -9.16
N HIS A 155 -8.36 -14.24 -10.12
CA HIS A 155 -7.91 -15.63 -10.03
C HIS A 155 -6.40 -15.74 -9.81
N THR A 156 -5.64 -14.90 -10.50
CA THR A 156 -4.18 -14.90 -10.45
C THR A 156 -3.68 -13.49 -10.28
N LEU A 157 -2.76 -13.30 -9.35
CA LEU A 157 -2.06 -12.05 -9.10
C LEU A 157 -0.56 -12.22 -9.37
N LEU A 158 0.01 -11.25 -10.08
CA LEU A 158 1.46 -11.06 -10.17
C LEU A 158 1.86 -9.96 -9.19
N THR A 159 2.77 -10.29 -8.27
CA THR A 159 3.23 -9.36 -7.23
C THR A 159 4.76 -9.29 -7.20
N ASP A 160 5.27 -8.23 -6.59
CA ASP A 160 6.71 -8.02 -6.35
C ASP A 160 7.56 -8.16 -7.62
N LEU A 161 6.96 -7.77 -8.76
CA LEU A 161 7.66 -7.81 -10.04
C LEU A 161 8.85 -6.85 -10.02
N THR A 162 10.03 -7.41 -10.24
CA THR A 162 11.26 -6.64 -10.48
C THR A 162 11.84 -7.01 -11.83
N VAL A 163 12.22 -5.97 -12.58
CA VAL A 163 12.91 -6.11 -13.86
C VAL A 163 14.22 -5.33 -13.78
N ARG A 164 15.34 -6.03 -13.91
CA ARG A 164 16.67 -5.43 -13.77
C ARG A 164 17.49 -5.68 -15.04
N PRO A 165 17.99 -4.64 -15.71
CA PRO A 165 18.88 -4.83 -16.84
C PRO A 165 20.24 -5.37 -16.37
N ASP A 166 20.73 -6.39 -17.05
CA ASP A 166 22.11 -6.88 -16.94
C ASP A 166 22.79 -6.68 -18.29
N LEU A 167 23.40 -5.51 -18.46
CA LEU A 167 24.02 -5.09 -19.71
C LEU A 167 25.25 -5.95 -20.08
N ARG A 168 25.94 -6.52 -19.09
CA ARG A 168 27.10 -7.39 -19.33
C ARG A 168 26.66 -8.72 -19.95
N ARG A 169 25.48 -9.19 -19.57
CA ARG A 169 24.90 -10.43 -20.10
C ARG A 169 23.96 -10.21 -21.27
N GLY A 170 23.63 -8.95 -21.59
CA GLY A 170 22.70 -8.59 -22.63
C GLY A 170 21.28 -9.12 -22.37
N CYS A 171 20.81 -9.03 -21.13
CA CYS A 171 19.49 -9.53 -20.75
C CYS A 171 18.80 -8.64 -19.70
N LEU A 172 17.47 -8.81 -19.57
CA LEU A 172 16.70 -8.35 -18.42
C LEU A 172 16.52 -9.54 -17.47
N ARG A 173 16.89 -9.36 -16.21
CA ARG A 173 16.57 -10.30 -15.14
C ARG A 173 15.20 -9.97 -14.60
N VAL A 174 14.30 -10.93 -14.62
CA VAL A 174 12.91 -10.79 -14.21
C VAL A 174 12.66 -11.68 -13.01
N HIS A 175 12.13 -11.09 -11.95
CA HIS A 175 11.72 -11.80 -10.75
C HIS A 175 10.35 -11.30 -10.30
N GLY A 176 9.50 -12.21 -9.80
CA GLY A 176 8.18 -11.87 -9.27
C GLY A 176 7.51 -13.08 -8.62
N HIS A 177 6.32 -12.83 -8.05
CA HIS A 177 5.51 -13.89 -7.47
C HIS A 177 4.15 -13.97 -8.17
N ILE A 178 3.75 -15.19 -8.54
CA ILE A 178 2.44 -15.49 -9.13
C ILE A 178 1.65 -16.29 -8.10
N ILE A 179 0.52 -15.74 -7.70
CA ILE A 179 -0.35 -16.27 -6.65
C ILE A 179 -1.68 -16.68 -7.30
N GLY A 180 -2.24 -17.81 -6.90
CA GLY A 180 -3.53 -18.30 -7.40
C GLY A 180 -3.45 -19.16 -8.66
N ALA A 181 -2.24 -19.44 -9.18
CA ALA A 181 -2.05 -20.32 -10.32
C ALA A 181 -1.09 -21.49 -10.00
N PRO A 182 -1.30 -22.70 -10.59
CA PRO A 182 -0.34 -23.78 -10.54
C PRO A 182 0.94 -23.41 -11.30
N ASP A 183 1.98 -24.22 -11.19
CA ASP A 183 3.19 -24.07 -12.00
C ASP A 183 2.87 -23.90 -13.48
N GLY A 184 3.56 -22.99 -14.14
CA GLY A 184 3.23 -22.63 -15.52
C GLY A 184 4.30 -21.80 -16.21
N VAL A 185 3.87 -21.02 -17.19
CA VAL A 185 4.72 -20.16 -18.01
C VAL A 185 4.10 -18.76 -18.08
N ALA A 186 4.92 -17.73 -17.86
CA ALA A 186 4.55 -16.33 -18.03
C ALA A 186 5.15 -15.79 -19.34
N GLY A 187 4.34 -15.13 -20.15
CA GLY A 187 4.78 -14.42 -21.35
C GLY A 187 5.27 -13.02 -21.01
N ILE A 188 6.45 -12.65 -21.48
CA ILE A 188 7.03 -11.33 -21.31
C ILE A 188 7.22 -10.71 -22.69
N VAL A 189 6.59 -9.59 -22.94
CA VAL A 189 6.68 -8.85 -24.20
C VAL A 189 7.44 -7.55 -23.95
N LEU A 190 8.56 -7.40 -24.65
CA LEU A 190 9.31 -6.16 -24.70
C LEU A 190 8.91 -5.37 -25.96
N PRO A 191 8.88 -4.02 -25.93
CA PRO A 191 8.53 -3.22 -27.10
C PRO A 191 9.38 -3.60 -28.33
N GLY A 192 8.72 -3.91 -29.45
CA GLY A 192 9.38 -4.29 -30.70
C GLY A 192 10.06 -5.66 -30.69
N GLN A 193 9.79 -6.50 -29.69
CA GLN A 193 10.33 -7.87 -29.61
C GLN A 193 9.20 -8.90 -29.59
N MET A 194 9.56 -10.16 -29.88
CA MET A 194 8.64 -11.28 -29.70
C MET A 194 8.48 -11.59 -28.21
N GLU A 195 7.41 -12.29 -27.88
CA GLU A 195 7.15 -12.79 -26.54
C GLU A 195 8.25 -13.75 -26.08
N HIS A 196 8.75 -13.53 -24.87
CA HIS A 196 9.66 -14.44 -24.17
C HIS A 196 8.88 -15.20 -23.11
N LEU A 197 8.97 -16.53 -23.13
CA LEU A 197 8.28 -17.42 -22.20
C LEU A 197 9.20 -17.76 -21.04
N LEU A 198 8.84 -17.38 -19.81
CA LEU A 198 9.56 -17.72 -18.60
C LEU A 198 8.74 -18.67 -17.75
N PRO A 199 9.30 -19.84 -17.38
CA PRO A 199 8.62 -20.74 -16.46
C PRO A 199 8.57 -20.14 -15.06
N TYR A 200 7.45 -20.38 -14.35
CA TYR A 200 7.36 -20.12 -12.93
C TYR A 200 7.00 -21.40 -12.18
N ARG A 201 7.56 -21.56 -11.00
CA ARG A 201 7.45 -22.75 -10.17
C ARG A 201 7.11 -22.36 -8.74
N ARG A 202 6.13 -23.04 -8.14
CA ARG A 202 5.67 -22.76 -6.76
C ARG A 202 5.40 -21.27 -6.53
N GLY A 203 4.82 -20.61 -7.53
CA GLY A 203 4.53 -19.19 -7.48
C GLY A 203 5.74 -18.26 -7.66
N VAL A 204 6.95 -18.75 -7.89
CA VAL A 204 8.13 -17.91 -8.15
C VAL A 204 8.41 -17.86 -9.64
N LEU A 205 8.35 -16.64 -10.20
CA LEU A 205 8.84 -16.30 -11.53
C LEU A 205 10.29 -15.80 -11.36
N ASP A 206 11.24 -16.47 -11.97
CA ASP A 206 12.64 -16.05 -11.99
C ASP A 206 13.27 -16.48 -13.30
N GLY A 207 13.83 -15.51 -14.05
CA GLY A 207 14.39 -15.80 -15.35
C GLY A 207 15.02 -14.62 -16.05
N GLU A 208 15.47 -14.84 -17.27
CA GLU A 208 16.17 -13.85 -18.06
C GLU A 208 15.50 -13.70 -19.45
N CYS A 209 15.27 -12.46 -19.87
CA CYS A 209 14.83 -12.12 -21.20
C CYS A 209 16.02 -11.53 -21.97
N PRO A 210 16.49 -12.16 -23.07
CA PRO A 210 17.56 -11.62 -23.87
C PRO A 210 17.19 -10.26 -24.48
N LEU A 211 18.14 -9.35 -24.51
CA LEU A 211 18.06 -8.09 -25.24
C LEU A 211 18.58 -8.29 -26.67
N LYS A 212 18.02 -7.57 -27.64
CA LYS A 212 18.44 -7.64 -29.04
C LYS A 212 19.74 -6.91 -29.34
N GLY A 213 20.21 -6.07 -28.41
CA GLY A 213 21.43 -5.28 -28.56
C GLY A 213 21.25 -3.98 -29.35
N ASN A 214 20.02 -3.64 -29.70
CA ASN A 214 19.67 -2.36 -30.36
C ASN A 214 18.76 -1.48 -29.48
N GLU A 215 18.67 -1.79 -28.18
CA GLU A 215 17.95 -0.99 -27.22
C GLU A 215 18.64 0.36 -27.02
N ALA A 216 17.82 1.42 -26.94
CA ALA A 216 18.30 2.72 -26.54
C ALA A 216 18.62 2.70 -25.03
N PHE A 217 19.84 3.03 -24.70
CA PHE A 217 20.24 3.24 -23.31
C PHE A 217 20.05 4.72 -22.96
N TRP A 218 19.63 4.97 -21.74
CA TRP A 218 19.65 6.33 -21.23
C TRP A 218 21.10 6.73 -20.99
N ASP A 219 21.50 7.86 -21.51
CA ASP A 219 22.78 8.53 -21.23
C ASP A 219 22.54 10.03 -20.95
N GLU A 220 23.58 10.74 -20.51
CA GLU A 220 23.51 12.15 -20.17
C GLU A 220 23.79 13.07 -21.38
N ALA A 221 23.85 12.54 -22.59
CA ALA A 221 24.17 13.29 -23.81
C ALA A 221 22.94 13.89 -24.48
#